data_dae309cd0edef7c6ffde42caee3f437b
#
_entry.id   dae309cd0edef7c6ffde42caee3f437b
#
_cell.length_a   1.000
_cell.length_b   1.000
_cell.length_c   1.000
_cell.angle_alpha   90.00
_cell.angle_beta   90.00
_cell.angle_gamma   90.00
#
_symmetry.space_group_name_H-M   'P 1'
#
loop_
_entity.id
_entity.type
_entity.pdbx_description
1 polymer ?
#
loop_
_entity_poly.entity_id
_entity_poly.type
_entity_poly.pdbx_seq_one_letter_code
_entity_poly.pdbx_strand_id
1 'polypeptide(L)'
;MSHNALNRGAVGVGRTARRVIVIATAAVANGLAWVGGQHAHVDYVVQTPFGGREITLSLVITATLVSGLAGWAVFSLLERHTSNTGRAWIALAALVLTLSIVPIFVLQADLATRLTLTALHCIAAAILIAGLPQTRRRTTAWRAQ
;
A
#
# COMPACT_ATOMS: atom_id res chain seq x y z
N MET A 1 1.34 -2.56 -40.73
CA MET A 1 2.18 -2.62 -39.51
C MET A 1 1.66 -1.80 -38.32
N SER A 2 0.47 -1.20 -38.34
CA SER A 2 0.01 -0.25 -37.30
C SER A 2 -0.88 -0.82 -36.18
N HIS A 3 -1.49 -1.99 -36.35
CA HIS A 3 -2.39 -2.60 -35.35
C HIS A 3 -1.70 -3.01 -34.03
N ASN A 4 -0.42 -3.37 -34.07
CA ASN A 4 0.32 -3.82 -32.88
C ASN A 4 0.72 -2.68 -31.92
N ALA A 5 0.85 -1.45 -32.40
CA ALA A 5 1.23 -0.30 -31.57
C ALA A 5 0.06 0.19 -30.74
N LEU A 6 -1.15 0.25 -31.30
CA LEU A 6 -2.37 0.65 -30.62
C LEU A 6 -2.76 -0.30 -29.49
N ASN A 7 -2.58 -1.61 -29.70
CA ASN A 7 -2.90 -2.62 -28.71
C ASN A 7 -1.95 -2.61 -27.51
N ARG A 8 -0.67 -2.26 -27.71
CA ARG A 8 0.29 -2.09 -26.60
C ARG A 8 -0.02 -0.88 -25.71
N GLY A 9 -0.50 0.22 -26.32
CA GLY A 9 -0.92 1.42 -25.60
C GLY A 9 -2.13 1.17 -24.70
N ALA A 10 -3.17 0.54 -25.20
CA ALA A 10 -4.39 0.24 -24.46
C ALA A 10 -4.15 -0.70 -23.26
N VAL A 11 -3.29 -1.72 -23.40
CA VAL A 11 -2.92 -2.63 -22.31
C VAL A 11 -2.08 -1.93 -21.24
N GLY A 12 -1.24 -0.96 -21.63
CA GLY A 12 -0.42 -0.17 -20.71
C GLY A 12 -1.28 0.75 -19.84
N VAL A 13 -2.21 1.47 -20.44
CA VAL A 13 -3.14 2.37 -19.74
C VAL A 13 -3.99 1.60 -18.73
N GLY A 14 -4.52 0.45 -19.10
CA GLY A 14 -5.33 -0.37 -18.18
C GLY A 14 -4.56 -0.86 -16.93
N ARG A 15 -3.27 -1.19 -17.07
CA ARG A 15 -2.43 -1.58 -15.93
C ARG A 15 -2.10 -0.42 -14.99
N THR A 16 -1.77 0.72 -15.56
CA THR A 16 -1.49 1.93 -14.77
C THR A 16 -2.72 2.40 -14.03
N ALA A 17 -3.87 2.51 -14.71
CA ALA A 17 -5.13 2.91 -14.09
C ALA A 17 -5.49 1.99 -12.90
N ARG A 18 -5.31 0.68 -13.04
CA ARG A 18 -5.58 -0.27 -11.96
C ARG A 18 -4.65 -0.07 -10.75
N ARG A 19 -3.36 0.16 -10.97
CA ARG A 19 -2.41 0.43 -9.89
C ARG A 19 -2.75 1.71 -9.14
N VAL A 20 -3.15 2.75 -9.86
CA VAL A 20 -3.65 4.00 -9.28
C VAL A 20 -4.91 3.73 -8.43
N ILE A 21 -5.86 2.95 -8.93
CA ILE A 21 -7.06 2.57 -8.18
C ILE A 21 -6.70 1.83 -6.89
N VAL A 22 -5.77 0.88 -6.93
CA VAL A 22 -5.33 0.14 -5.73
C VAL A 22 -4.74 1.09 -4.68
N ILE A 23 -3.88 2.02 -5.09
CA ILE A 23 -3.28 3.00 -4.17
C ILE A 23 -4.35 3.94 -3.61
N ALA A 24 -5.26 4.43 -4.45
CA ALA A 24 -6.37 5.28 -4.01
C ALA A 24 -7.29 4.54 -3.03
N THR A 25 -7.59 3.26 -3.29
CA THR A 25 -8.38 2.42 -2.38
C THR A 25 -7.69 2.26 -1.02
N ALA A 26 -6.38 2.06 -0.98
CA ALA A 26 -5.62 1.99 0.26
C ALA A 26 -5.68 3.32 1.03
N ALA A 27 -5.55 4.46 0.34
CA ALA A 27 -5.63 5.78 0.97
C ALA A 27 -7.03 6.05 1.54
N VAL A 28 -8.09 5.73 0.80
CA VAL A 28 -9.48 5.86 1.28
C VAL A 28 -9.73 4.95 2.46
N ALA A 29 -9.34 3.67 2.40
CA ALA A 29 -9.54 2.72 3.50
C ALA A 29 -8.82 3.17 4.78
N ASN A 30 -7.58 3.66 4.68
CA ASN A 30 -6.85 4.20 5.81
C ASN A 30 -7.47 5.50 6.34
N GLY A 31 -7.95 6.39 5.47
CA GLY A 31 -8.66 7.58 5.88
C GLY A 31 -9.93 7.26 6.68
N LEU A 32 -10.73 6.30 6.20
CA LEU A 32 -11.94 5.84 6.91
C LEU A 32 -11.60 5.18 8.24
N ALA A 33 -10.55 4.36 8.30
CA ALA A 33 -10.11 3.74 9.54
C ALA A 33 -9.61 4.78 10.55
N TRP A 34 -8.92 5.82 10.10
CA TRP A 34 -8.51 6.94 10.95
C TRP A 34 -9.73 7.70 11.51
N VAL A 35 -10.71 8.03 10.67
CA VAL A 35 -11.97 8.68 11.10
C VAL A 35 -12.72 7.79 12.10
N GLY A 36 -12.77 6.48 11.85
CA GLY A 36 -13.35 5.52 12.79
C GLY A 36 -12.69 5.55 14.18
N GLY A 37 -11.36 5.63 14.22
CA GLY A 37 -10.61 5.76 15.45
C GLY A 37 -10.89 7.09 16.19
N GLN A 38 -11.06 8.20 15.46
CA GLN A 38 -11.48 9.49 16.04
C GLN A 38 -12.86 9.36 16.73
N HIS A 39 -13.81 8.69 16.11
CA HIS A 39 -15.11 8.42 16.73
C HIS A 39 -15.00 7.51 17.95
N ALA A 40 -13.99 6.67 18.03
CA ALA A 40 -13.68 5.84 19.19
C ALA A 40 -12.81 6.57 20.25
N HIS A 41 -12.66 7.89 20.14
CA HIS A 41 -11.88 8.74 21.08
C HIS A 41 -10.40 8.34 21.18
N VAL A 42 -9.79 7.92 20.08
CA VAL A 42 -8.34 7.67 20.00
C VAL A 42 -7.60 9.00 19.84
N ASP A 43 -6.69 9.32 20.75
CA ASP A 43 -6.02 10.64 20.81
C ASP A 43 -4.92 10.83 19.75
N TYR A 44 -4.55 9.87 18.98
CA TYR A 44 -3.55 9.95 17.88
C TYR A 44 -2.29 10.79 18.18
N VAL A 45 -1.89 10.88 19.44
CA VAL A 45 -0.68 11.59 19.86
C VAL A 45 0.44 10.58 20.11
N VAL A 46 1.58 10.78 19.44
CA VAL A 46 2.78 9.97 19.62
C VAL A 46 3.88 10.84 20.20
N GLN A 47 4.47 10.40 21.31
CA GLN A 47 5.59 11.09 21.91
C GLN A 47 6.87 10.73 21.16
N THR A 48 7.57 11.75 20.67
CA THR A 48 8.86 11.63 20.02
C THR A 48 9.93 12.33 20.86
N PRO A 49 11.23 12.06 20.62
CA PRO A 49 12.31 12.80 21.30
C PRO A 49 12.26 14.33 21.11
N PHE A 50 11.50 14.79 20.11
CA PHE A 50 11.32 16.23 19.80
C PHE A 50 9.98 16.78 20.27
N GLY A 51 9.21 16.02 21.06
CA GLY A 51 7.89 16.41 21.60
C GLY A 51 6.73 15.56 21.08
N GLY A 52 5.52 15.82 21.59
CA GLY A 52 4.30 15.17 21.15
C GLY A 52 3.95 15.57 19.70
N ARG A 53 3.66 14.58 18.86
CA ARG A 53 3.22 14.80 17.48
C ARG A 53 1.84 14.19 17.26
N GLU A 54 0.93 14.99 16.77
CA GLU A 54 -0.41 14.54 16.39
C GLU A 54 -0.38 13.90 14.99
N ILE A 55 -1.02 12.75 14.85
CA ILE A 55 -1.20 12.06 13.57
C ILE A 55 -2.49 12.55 12.94
N THR A 56 -2.39 13.49 12.02
CA THR A 56 -3.53 14.05 11.29
C THR A 56 -3.99 13.18 10.12
N LEU A 57 -5.25 13.35 9.69
CA LEU A 57 -5.79 12.66 8.50
C LEU A 57 -4.93 12.92 7.25
N SER A 58 -4.48 14.17 7.06
CA SER A 58 -3.63 14.52 5.93
C SER A 58 -2.31 13.76 5.93
N LEU A 59 -1.71 13.56 7.11
CA LEU A 59 -0.49 12.78 7.27
C LEU A 59 -0.73 11.31 6.90
N VAL A 60 -1.85 10.71 7.37
CA VAL A 60 -2.22 9.33 7.06
C VAL A 60 -2.40 9.13 5.55
N ILE A 61 -3.16 10.01 4.90
CA ILE A 61 -3.41 9.94 3.45
C ILE A 61 -2.09 10.11 2.68
N THR A 62 -1.31 11.15 2.99
CA THR A 62 -0.04 11.42 2.32
C THR A 62 0.95 10.27 2.48
N ALA A 63 1.12 9.75 3.69
CA ALA A 63 1.99 8.62 3.96
C ALA A 63 1.54 7.37 3.19
N THR A 64 0.23 7.10 3.12
CA THR A 64 -0.31 5.96 2.38
C THR A 64 -0.08 6.11 0.88
N LEU A 65 -0.28 7.30 0.31
CA LEU A 65 -0.04 7.57 -1.11
C LEU A 65 1.45 7.41 -1.46
N VAL A 66 2.34 8.01 -0.66
CA VAL A 66 3.80 7.91 -0.86
C VAL A 66 4.25 6.46 -0.77
N SER A 67 3.81 5.72 0.25
CA SER A 67 4.12 4.30 0.43
C SER A 67 3.56 3.45 -0.71
N GLY A 68 2.35 3.74 -1.19
CA GLY A 68 1.74 3.07 -2.32
C GLY A 68 2.50 3.30 -3.62
N LEU A 69 2.95 4.53 -3.89
CA LEU A 69 3.78 4.87 -5.05
C LEU A 69 5.16 4.20 -4.97
N ALA A 70 5.80 4.23 -3.81
CA ALA A 70 7.05 3.52 -3.57
C ALA A 70 6.89 2.01 -3.79
N GLY A 71 5.83 1.41 -3.24
CA GLY A 71 5.49 0.01 -3.46
C GLY A 71 5.27 -0.32 -4.95
N TRP A 72 4.58 0.55 -5.68
CA TRP A 72 4.44 0.40 -7.14
C TRP A 72 5.79 0.45 -7.86
N ALA A 73 6.66 1.41 -7.53
CA ALA A 73 7.98 1.51 -8.13
C ALA A 73 8.82 0.24 -7.90
N VAL A 74 8.85 -0.22 -6.64
CA VAL A 74 9.55 -1.45 -6.24
C VAL A 74 8.97 -2.68 -6.93
N PHE A 75 7.63 -2.83 -6.96
CA PHE A 75 6.98 -3.93 -7.67
C PHE A 75 7.33 -3.94 -9.16
N SER A 76 7.35 -2.76 -9.82
CA SER A 76 7.73 -2.62 -11.23
C SER A 76 9.19 -2.99 -11.47
N LEU A 77 10.07 -2.71 -10.50
CA LEU A 77 11.47 -3.11 -10.55
C LEU A 77 11.63 -4.64 -10.42
N LEU A 78 10.89 -5.24 -9.47
CA LEU A 78 10.86 -6.70 -9.31
C LEU A 78 10.35 -7.41 -10.57
N GLU A 79 9.35 -6.85 -11.27
CA GLU A 79 8.86 -7.40 -12.55
C GLU A 79 9.94 -7.45 -13.63
N ARG A 80 10.93 -6.55 -13.58
CA ARG A 80 12.02 -6.49 -14.56
C ARG A 80 13.19 -7.44 -14.24
N HIS A 81 13.45 -7.68 -12.94
CA HIS A 81 14.67 -8.33 -12.49
C HIS A 81 14.44 -9.75 -11.91
N THR A 82 13.19 -10.16 -11.67
CA THR A 82 12.90 -11.41 -10.97
C THR A 82 11.87 -12.25 -11.71
N SER A 83 12.17 -13.52 -11.93
CA SER A 83 11.25 -14.49 -12.53
C SER A 83 10.06 -14.82 -11.62
N ASN A 84 10.24 -14.77 -10.30
CA ASN A 84 9.23 -15.07 -9.30
C ASN A 84 8.74 -13.81 -8.54
N THR A 85 8.31 -12.81 -9.31
CA THR A 85 7.89 -11.48 -8.80
C THR A 85 6.88 -11.56 -7.65
N GLY A 86 5.91 -12.49 -7.71
CA GLY A 86 4.87 -12.59 -6.70
C GLY A 86 5.40 -12.95 -5.31
N ARG A 87 6.29 -13.95 -5.21
CA ARG A 87 6.89 -14.35 -3.93
C ARG A 87 7.84 -13.27 -3.39
N ALA A 88 8.68 -12.71 -4.28
CA ALA A 88 9.59 -11.64 -3.90
C ALA A 88 8.83 -10.40 -3.37
N TRP A 89 7.70 -10.05 -4.01
CA TRP A 89 6.83 -8.96 -3.57
C TRP A 89 6.24 -9.21 -2.18
N ILE A 90 5.67 -10.40 -1.94
CA ILE A 90 5.08 -10.74 -0.63
C ILE A 90 6.16 -10.70 0.46
N ALA A 91 7.33 -11.29 0.22
CA ALA A 91 8.42 -11.30 1.20
C ALA A 91 8.90 -9.87 1.53
N LEU A 92 9.09 -9.03 0.51
CA LEU A 92 9.51 -7.64 0.70
C LEU A 92 8.43 -6.82 1.41
N ALA A 93 7.17 -6.96 1.02
CA ALA A 93 6.06 -6.25 1.65
C ALA A 93 5.88 -6.67 3.12
N ALA A 94 6.04 -7.95 3.44
CA ALA A 94 6.02 -8.44 4.81
C ALA A 94 7.19 -7.87 5.63
N LEU A 95 8.39 -7.83 5.07
CA LEU A 95 9.55 -7.23 5.71
C LEU A 95 9.33 -5.74 6.01
N VAL A 96 8.86 -4.97 5.01
CA VAL A 96 8.58 -3.54 5.18
C VAL A 96 7.47 -3.32 6.20
N LEU A 97 6.40 -4.13 6.20
CA LEU A 97 5.34 -4.06 7.19
C LEU A 97 5.90 -4.28 8.61
N THR A 98 6.70 -5.32 8.80
CA THR A 98 7.32 -5.61 10.10
C THR A 98 8.19 -4.45 10.57
N LEU A 99 9.05 -3.92 9.70
CA LEU A 99 9.90 -2.78 10.02
C LEU A 99 9.09 -1.50 10.32
N SER A 100 7.93 -1.33 9.69
CA SER A 100 7.04 -0.18 9.93
C SER A 100 6.27 -0.29 11.25
N ILE A 101 6.02 -1.51 11.73
CA ILE A 101 5.32 -1.74 12.99
C ILE A 101 6.25 -1.58 14.19
N VAL A 102 7.53 -1.97 14.07
CA VAL A 102 8.50 -1.89 15.18
C VAL A 102 8.53 -0.51 15.86
N PRO A 103 8.65 0.62 15.14
CA PRO A 103 8.66 1.95 15.76
C PRO A 103 7.38 2.27 16.56
N ILE A 104 6.22 1.73 16.15
CA ILE A 104 4.94 1.97 16.83
C ILE A 104 4.97 1.43 18.28
N PHE A 105 5.68 0.33 18.50
CA PHE A 105 5.82 -0.28 19.83
C PHE A 105 6.95 0.33 20.65
N VAL A 106 7.95 0.94 20.01
CA VAL A 106 9.07 1.62 20.69
C VAL A 106 8.67 3.04 21.12
N LEU A 107 7.87 3.74 20.31
CA LEU A 107 7.39 5.07 20.65
C LEU A 107 6.36 5.03 21.78
N GLN A 108 6.42 6.05 22.64
CA GLN A 108 5.46 6.20 23.75
C GLN A 108 4.12 6.75 23.18
N ALA A 109 3.15 5.87 23.03
CA ALA A 109 1.79 6.19 22.65
C ALA A 109 0.83 5.33 23.48
N ASP A 110 -0.41 5.77 23.62
CA ASP A 110 -1.47 4.98 24.23
C ASP A 110 -1.74 3.68 23.46
N LEU A 111 -2.26 2.67 24.16
CA LEU A 111 -2.53 1.36 23.57
C LEU A 111 -3.52 1.45 22.39
N ALA A 112 -4.58 2.25 22.52
CA ALA A 112 -5.56 2.46 21.46
C ALA A 112 -4.91 3.06 20.22
N THR A 113 -4.03 4.05 20.37
CA THR A 113 -3.25 4.67 19.30
C THR A 113 -2.33 3.65 18.62
N ARG A 114 -1.59 2.83 19.39
CA ARG A 114 -0.71 1.78 18.85
C ARG A 114 -1.49 0.76 18.02
N LEU A 115 -2.62 0.28 18.54
CA LEU A 115 -3.46 -0.70 17.85
C LEU A 115 -4.03 -0.12 16.55
N THR A 116 -4.50 1.11 16.59
CA THR A 116 -5.06 1.78 15.40
C THR A 116 -3.98 2.03 14.35
N LEU A 117 -2.79 2.53 14.73
CA LEU A 117 -1.68 2.71 13.80
C LEU A 117 -1.23 1.38 13.18
N THR A 118 -1.17 0.31 13.98
CA THR A 118 -0.87 -1.03 13.48
C THR A 118 -1.93 -1.50 12.48
N ALA A 119 -3.22 -1.29 12.78
CA ALA A 119 -4.32 -1.62 11.87
C ALA A 119 -4.21 -0.86 10.54
N LEU A 120 -3.89 0.45 10.56
CA LEU A 120 -3.67 1.24 9.36
C LEU A 120 -2.54 0.66 8.48
N HIS A 121 -1.43 0.25 9.08
CA HIS A 121 -0.32 -0.40 8.35
C HIS A 121 -0.73 -1.74 7.75
N CYS A 122 -1.47 -2.57 8.51
CA CYS A 122 -1.98 -3.85 8.04
C CYS A 122 -2.99 -3.68 6.89
N ILE A 123 -3.91 -2.71 6.98
CA ILE A 123 -4.89 -2.41 5.92
C ILE A 123 -4.18 -2.01 4.63
N ALA A 124 -3.24 -1.05 4.71
CA ALA A 124 -2.47 -0.61 3.54
C ALA A 124 -1.69 -1.78 2.92
N ALA A 125 -0.96 -2.56 3.74
CA ALA A 125 -0.20 -3.70 3.27
C ALA A 125 -1.08 -4.76 2.61
N ALA A 126 -2.22 -5.12 3.21
CA ALA A 126 -3.15 -6.10 2.65
C ALA A 126 -3.67 -5.69 1.26
N ILE A 127 -4.09 -4.43 1.12
CA ILE A 127 -4.59 -3.88 -0.16
C ILE A 127 -3.49 -3.87 -1.22
N LEU A 128 -2.27 -3.43 -0.88
CA LEU A 128 -1.15 -3.37 -1.81
C LEU A 128 -0.63 -4.76 -2.19
N ILE A 129 -0.53 -5.69 -1.24
CA ILE A 129 -0.10 -7.07 -1.48
C ILE A 129 -1.09 -7.80 -2.38
N ALA A 130 -2.39 -7.63 -2.16
CA ALA A 130 -3.42 -8.28 -2.95
C ALA A 130 -3.64 -7.59 -4.31
N GLY A 131 -3.54 -6.26 -4.37
CA GLY A 131 -3.92 -5.47 -5.53
C GLY A 131 -2.86 -5.40 -6.64
N LEU A 132 -1.59 -5.22 -6.30
CA LEU A 132 -0.51 -5.04 -7.28
C LEU A 132 -0.22 -6.28 -8.14
N PRO A 133 -0.16 -7.53 -7.61
CA PRO A 133 0.15 -8.72 -8.41
C PRO A 133 -0.92 -9.14 -9.41
N GLN A 134 -2.18 -8.80 -9.20
CA GLN A 134 -3.31 -9.26 -10.04
C GLN A 134 -3.26 -8.74 -11.48
N THR A 135 -2.34 -7.82 -11.78
CA THR A 135 -2.14 -7.32 -13.15
C THR A 135 -1.62 -8.37 -14.13
N ARG A 136 -1.12 -9.53 -13.66
CA ARG A 136 -0.48 -10.58 -14.47
C ARG A 136 -1.40 -11.77 -14.83
N ARG A 137 -2.49 -12.01 -14.09
CA ARG A 137 -3.27 -13.27 -14.22
C ARG A 137 -4.20 -13.35 -15.44
N ARG A 138 -4.51 -12.26 -16.16
CA ARG A 138 -5.50 -12.27 -17.27
C ARG A 138 -4.95 -12.67 -18.65
N THR A 139 -3.64 -12.76 -18.83
CA THR A 139 -3.07 -13.03 -20.16
C THR A 139 -2.91 -14.52 -20.49
N THR A 140 -3.07 -15.42 -19.53
CA THR A 140 -2.89 -16.87 -19.74
C THR A 140 -4.18 -17.62 -20.12
N ALA A 141 -5.35 -17.06 -19.89
CA ALA A 141 -6.62 -17.74 -20.14
C ALA A 141 -7.01 -17.85 -21.63
N TRP A 142 -6.42 -17.05 -22.53
CA TRP A 142 -6.76 -17.02 -23.95
C TRP A 142 -5.91 -17.93 -24.85
N ARG A 143 -4.92 -18.66 -24.28
CA ARG A 143 -4.07 -19.60 -25.08
C ARG A 143 -4.49 -21.04 -24.96
N ALA A 144 -5.57 -21.35 -24.24
CA ALA A 144 -6.06 -22.72 -24.02
C ALA A 144 -7.34 -23.05 -24.81
N GLN A 145 -7.73 -22.23 -25.80
CA GLN A 145 -8.77 -22.51 -26.79
C GLN A 145 -8.12 -22.43 -28.21
#